data_23734df4f4f70ebd0341e6a0c18a618e
#
_entry.id   23734df4f4f70ebd0341e6a0c18a618e
#
_cell.length_a   1.000
_cell.length_b   1.000
_cell.length_c   1.000
_cell.angle_alpha   90.00
_cell.angle_beta   90.00
_cell.angle_gamma   90.00
#
_symmetry.space_group_name_H-M   'P 1'
#
loop_
_entity.id
_entity.type
_entity.pdbx_description
1 polymer ?
#
loop_
_entity_poly.entity_id
_entity_poly.type
_entity_poly.pdbx_seq_one_letter_code
_entity_poly.pdbx_strand_id
1 'polypeptide(L)'
;SDGYLKAHSVELQNQQAGGQNGENNLSLERTDTSEENISNNRFAIWQSTALFIPKRPLFGYSSGNWFELGKEYDASAYIIKQHYLTHNGYLELLFYNGLAGFITMATFVLSFIFYSVKKFKKEQQEGKHNHELISILLMTVVILISNLFLSSTFYGISLLGCILFMISGYYFSVISKKRDGYRQLNEEEIKDIELGVMDYIHNLCQKENINYSLAYGTLLGAVRHKGYIPWDDDVDISLKREEYNKLYQAVLRDNDPIYKVVSWENDSRYPYPFYRVYDARTVYENNYIENDIDLGICVDVFPFDYYADVNKEMVKLDTYRRLSVYTLYGIHSKNAGLKNIVRYLLVLVFRLTRVKTWNKKMNILSMQAKDNDSIDYLMENKRTSTKFEKTLLDKVIDSPFEDRIYKIPEASHQILSAIYGDDFMEIPPVEKRVKHDDFVAFIKEV
;
A
#
# COMPACT_ATOMS: atom_id res chain seq x y z
N SER A 1 -0.82 -16.90 34.63
CA SER A 1 -1.91 -16.44 35.51
C SER A 1 -2.04 -17.32 36.77
N ASP A 2 -1.79 -18.62 36.67
CA ASP A 2 -1.92 -19.53 37.82
C ASP A 2 -0.85 -19.38 38.92
N GLY A 3 0.36 -18.94 38.54
CA GLY A 3 1.44 -18.71 39.49
C GLY A 3 1.20 -17.50 40.42
N TYR A 4 0.57 -16.45 39.93
CA TYR A 4 0.27 -15.24 40.70
C TYR A 4 -0.83 -15.48 41.71
N LEU A 5 -1.88 -16.22 41.31
CA LEU A 5 -2.98 -16.58 42.20
C LEU A 5 -2.55 -17.58 43.29
N LYS A 6 -1.63 -18.52 42.97
CA LYS A 6 -1.08 -19.45 43.97
C LYS A 6 -0.17 -18.78 44.99
N ALA A 7 0.68 -17.84 44.61
CA ALA A 7 1.53 -17.09 45.54
C ALA A 7 0.70 -16.25 46.51
N HIS A 8 -0.35 -15.59 46.00
CA HIS A 8 -1.23 -14.76 46.83
C HIS A 8 -2.12 -15.58 47.76
N SER A 9 -2.55 -16.79 47.37
CA SER A 9 -3.33 -17.70 48.23
C SER A 9 -2.51 -18.30 49.38
N VAL A 10 -1.21 -18.54 49.16
CA VAL A 10 -0.30 -19.02 50.21
C VAL A 10 0.00 -17.93 51.25
N GLU A 11 0.12 -16.68 50.78
CA GLU A 11 0.33 -15.52 51.70
C GLU A 11 -0.89 -15.25 52.56
N LEU A 12 -2.10 -15.38 52.02
CA LEU A 12 -3.37 -15.28 52.74
C LEU A 12 -3.58 -16.43 53.77
N GLN A 13 -3.14 -17.65 53.42
CA GLN A 13 -3.22 -18.79 54.36
C GLN A 13 -2.23 -18.68 55.53
N ASN A 14 -1.05 -18.12 55.33
CA ASN A 14 -0.07 -17.88 56.37
C ASN A 14 -0.46 -16.72 57.32
N GLN A 15 -1.27 -15.76 56.89
CA GLN A 15 -1.81 -14.70 57.73
C GLN A 15 -3.00 -15.18 58.59
N GLN A 16 -3.71 -16.24 58.17
CA GLN A 16 -4.83 -16.79 58.95
C GLN A 16 -4.40 -17.77 60.07
N ALA A 17 -3.15 -18.25 60.06
CA ALA A 17 -2.67 -19.22 61.06
C ALA A 17 -2.05 -18.60 62.32
N GLY A 18 -1.99 -17.27 62.44
CA GLY A 18 -1.38 -16.59 63.59
C GLY A 18 -2.21 -15.45 64.11
N GLY A 19 -3.25 -15.70 64.96
CA GLY A 19 -3.85 -14.60 65.69
C GLY A 19 -5.26 -14.86 66.20
N GLN A 20 -5.36 -15.22 67.46
CA GLN A 20 -6.55 -15.01 68.24
C GLN A 20 -6.57 -13.56 68.79
N ASN A 21 -7.75 -12.88 68.64
CA ASN A 21 -8.21 -11.67 69.30
C ASN A 21 -7.68 -10.31 68.79
N GLY A 22 -8.57 -9.55 68.20
CA GLY A 22 -8.46 -8.11 68.05
C GLY A 22 -9.20 -7.61 66.80
N GLU A 23 -10.05 -6.62 67.00
CA GLU A 23 -10.89 -5.97 65.96
C GLU A 23 -10.26 -5.76 64.63
N ASN A 24 -10.90 -6.29 63.56
CA ASN A 24 -10.52 -6.10 62.18
C ASN A 24 -10.79 -4.64 61.75
N ASN A 25 -9.87 -3.74 62.04
CA ASN A 25 -9.72 -2.53 61.26
C ASN A 25 -8.83 -2.88 60.06
N LEU A 26 -9.44 -3.12 58.90
CA LEU A 26 -8.75 -3.10 57.61
C LEU A 26 -8.20 -1.67 57.41
N SER A 27 -6.99 -1.40 57.90
CA SER A 27 -6.29 -0.19 57.55
C SER A 27 -5.79 -0.38 56.12
N LEU A 28 -6.31 0.43 55.21
CA LEU A 28 -5.82 0.59 53.83
C LEU A 28 -4.49 1.35 53.79
N GLU A 29 -3.79 1.51 54.91
CA GLU A 29 -2.46 2.12 54.96
C GLU A 29 -1.42 1.22 54.31
N ARG A 30 -0.90 1.68 53.24
CA ARG A 30 0.32 1.11 52.62
C ARG A 30 1.49 1.31 53.58
N THR A 31 1.99 0.23 54.14
CA THR A 31 3.13 0.22 55.08
C THR A 31 4.50 0.52 54.44
N ASP A 32 4.54 0.74 53.14
CA ASP A 32 5.74 0.95 52.33
C ASP A 32 5.99 2.43 51.90
N THR A 33 5.11 3.36 52.30
CA THR A 33 5.26 4.78 52.01
C THR A 33 5.82 5.54 53.19
N SER A 34 7.14 5.76 53.26
CA SER A 34 7.70 6.81 54.09
C SER A 34 7.36 8.17 53.46
N GLU A 35 6.99 9.15 54.27
CA GLU A 35 6.60 10.52 53.83
C GLU A 35 7.69 11.24 52.99
N GLU A 36 8.93 10.71 52.95
CA GLU A 36 10.05 11.25 52.18
C GLU A 36 10.18 10.69 50.74
N ASN A 37 9.40 9.68 50.36
CA ASN A 37 9.62 9.02 49.04
C ASN A 37 8.52 9.38 48.03
N ILE A 38 8.62 10.59 47.48
CA ILE A 38 7.70 11.12 46.45
C ILE A 38 7.60 10.21 45.21
N SER A 39 8.60 9.39 44.94
CA SER A 39 8.66 8.52 43.75
C SER A 39 8.07 7.13 43.94
N ASN A 40 7.60 6.75 45.16
CA ASN A 40 7.19 5.39 45.47
C ASN A 40 8.19 4.32 45.03
N ASN A 41 9.48 4.54 45.26
CA ASN A 41 10.61 3.68 44.81
C ASN A 41 10.75 3.47 43.30
N ARG A 42 10.03 4.21 42.47
CA ARG A 42 10.10 4.04 40.98
C ARG A 42 11.51 4.27 40.44
N PHE A 43 12.24 5.25 40.96
CA PHE A 43 13.62 5.48 40.53
C PHE A 43 14.53 4.28 40.82
N ALA A 44 14.39 3.63 41.97
CA ALA A 44 15.15 2.43 42.31
C ALA A 44 14.80 1.24 41.36
N ILE A 45 13.53 1.09 41.04
CA ILE A 45 13.02 0.10 40.09
C ILE A 45 13.63 0.38 38.70
N TRP A 46 13.58 1.62 38.20
CA TRP A 46 14.06 2.02 36.90
C TRP A 46 15.59 1.84 36.79
N GLN A 47 16.32 2.28 37.81
CA GLN A 47 17.78 2.08 37.86
C GLN A 47 18.14 0.60 37.87
N SER A 48 17.48 -0.21 38.69
CA SER A 48 17.68 -1.64 38.72
C SER A 48 17.36 -2.29 37.37
N THR A 49 16.24 -1.91 36.71
CA THR A 49 15.89 -2.44 35.40
C THR A 49 16.90 -2.06 34.33
N ALA A 50 17.39 -0.79 34.34
CA ALA A 50 18.35 -0.30 33.36
C ALA A 50 19.67 -1.08 33.37
N LEU A 51 20.09 -1.63 34.52
CA LEU A 51 21.27 -2.45 34.63
C LEU A 51 21.17 -3.81 33.89
N PHE A 52 19.97 -4.30 33.67
CA PHE A 52 19.74 -5.55 32.94
C PHE A 52 19.76 -5.38 31.41
N ILE A 53 19.34 -4.22 30.88
CA ILE A 53 19.18 -3.98 29.45
C ILE A 53 20.48 -4.28 28.67
N PRO A 54 21.67 -3.82 29.08
CA PRO A 54 22.92 -4.12 28.35
C PRO A 54 23.31 -5.58 28.32
N LYS A 55 22.78 -6.40 29.23
CA LYS A 55 23.09 -7.85 29.29
C LYS A 55 22.33 -8.65 28.21
N ARG A 56 21.15 -8.17 27.78
CA ARG A 56 20.35 -8.76 26.69
C ARG A 56 19.77 -7.67 25.76
N PRO A 57 20.61 -6.94 25.04
CA PRO A 57 20.19 -5.72 24.36
C PRO A 57 19.26 -5.93 23.17
N LEU A 58 19.39 -7.06 22.43
CA LEU A 58 18.66 -7.25 21.17
C LEU A 58 17.21 -7.73 21.38
N PHE A 59 17.02 -8.76 22.22
CA PHE A 59 15.71 -9.43 22.36
C PHE A 59 15.16 -9.40 23.79
N GLY A 60 15.88 -8.80 24.73
CA GLY A 60 15.42 -8.65 26.12
C GLY A 60 15.21 -9.97 26.87
N TYR A 61 14.35 -9.91 27.90
CA TYR A 61 14.15 -11.00 28.85
C TYR A 61 12.83 -11.76 28.69
N SER A 62 11.95 -11.36 27.75
CA SER A 62 10.57 -11.88 27.62
C SER A 62 9.68 -11.57 28.83
N SER A 63 8.43 -11.17 28.59
CA SER A 63 7.46 -10.87 29.65
C SER A 63 7.08 -12.09 30.49
N GLY A 64 7.19 -13.29 29.95
CA GLY A 64 6.85 -14.54 30.63
C GLY A 64 8.01 -15.16 31.45
N ASN A 65 9.25 -14.77 31.21
CA ASN A 65 10.42 -15.43 31.81
C ASN A 65 11.47 -14.49 32.39
N TRP A 66 11.17 -13.18 32.45
CA TRP A 66 12.13 -12.14 32.88
C TRP A 66 12.68 -12.38 34.29
N PHE A 67 11.86 -12.91 35.18
CA PHE A 67 12.22 -13.11 36.56
C PHE A 67 13.27 -14.23 36.73
N GLU A 68 13.05 -15.38 36.11
CA GLU A 68 14.00 -16.50 36.16
C GLU A 68 15.32 -16.16 35.45
N LEU A 69 15.21 -15.56 34.26
CA LEU A 69 16.40 -15.09 33.54
C LEU A 69 17.15 -13.96 34.27
N GLY A 70 16.41 -13.09 34.98
CA GLY A 70 17.01 -12.03 35.78
C GLY A 70 17.77 -12.57 36.99
N LYS A 71 17.27 -13.62 37.66
CA LYS A 71 17.96 -14.30 38.76
C LYS A 71 19.31 -14.87 38.35
N GLU A 72 19.43 -15.39 37.14
CA GLU A 72 20.69 -15.91 36.60
C GLU A 72 21.78 -14.84 36.53
N TYR A 73 21.39 -13.57 36.30
CA TYR A 73 22.37 -12.46 36.19
C TYR A 73 22.61 -11.76 37.52
N ASP A 74 21.57 -11.50 38.31
CA ASP A 74 21.70 -10.85 39.63
C ASP A 74 20.41 -11.06 40.43
N ALA A 75 20.42 -12.10 41.27
CA ALA A 75 19.33 -12.40 42.16
C ALA A 75 19.10 -11.36 43.29
N SER A 76 20.14 -10.51 43.54
CA SER A 76 20.10 -9.47 44.57
C SER A 76 19.56 -8.14 44.07
N ALA A 77 19.43 -7.98 42.74
CA ALA A 77 18.92 -6.76 42.13
C ALA A 77 17.52 -6.40 42.63
N TYR A 78 17.27 -5.11 42.84
CA TYR A 78 16.06 -4.63 43.47
C TYR A 78 14.76 -5.10 42.76
N ILE A 79 14.72 -5.05 41.42
CA ILE A 79 13.57 -5.49 40.64
C ILE A 79 13.34 -7.01 40.77
N ILE A 80 14.38 -7.81 40.93
CA ILE A 80 14.29 -9.26 41.12
C ILE A 80 13.88 -9.59 42.56
N LYS A 81 14.56 -8.99 43.54
CA LYS A 81 14.29 -9.24 44.96
C LYS A 81 12.88 -8.88 45.36
N GLN A 82 12.34 -7.80 44.82
CA GLN A 82 10.98 -7.30 45.16
C GLN A 82 9.89 -7.79 44.21
N HIS A 83 10.28 -8.46 43.09
CA HIS A 83 9.36 -8.96 42.06
C HIS A 83 8.45 -7.84 41.48
N TYR A 84 8.99 -6.63 41.33
CA TYR A 84 8.23 -5.49 40.84
C TYR A 84 8.22 -5.37 39.33
N LEU A 85 7.11 -4.89 38.77
CA LEU A 85 7.01 -4.39 37.42
C LEU A 85 7.70 -3.03 37.31
N THR A 86 8.12 -2.65 36.10
CA THR A 86 8.88 -1.42 35.88
C THR A 86 8.09 -0.13 36.13
N HIS A 87 6.75 -0.19 36.10
CA HIS A 87 5.88 0.98 36.14
C HIS A 87 6.24 2.08 35.13
N ASN A 88 6.81 1.68 34.00
CA ASN A 88 7.16 2.52 32.85
C ASN A 88 7.11 1.66 31.59
N GLY A 89 6.14 1.91 30.72
CA GLY A 89 5.88 1.08 29.53
C GLY A 89 7.05 1.08 28.53
N TYR A 90 7.80 2.16 28.41
CA TYR A 90 8.95 2.22 27.51
C TYR A 90 10.13 1.41 28.04
N LEU A 91 10.40 1.51 29.32
CA LEU A 91 11.46 0.74 29.97
C LEU A 91 11.11 -0.76 29.97
N GLU A 92 9.85 -1.09 30.18
CA GLU A 92 9.32 -2.46 30.11
C GLU A 92 9.45 -3.04 28.71
N LEU A 93 9.09 -2.28 27.68
CA LEU A 93 9.24 -2.68 26.30
C LEU A 93 10.70 -3.01 25.95
N LEU A 94 11.63 -2.15 26.40
CA LEU A 94 13.05 -2.35 26.19
C LEU A 94 13.59 -3.53 27.02
N PHE A 95 13.12 -3.72 28.24
CA PHE A 95 13.53 -4.81 29.11
C PHE A 95 13.04 -6.18 28.61
N TYR A 96 11.77 -6.29 28.19
CA TYR A 96 11.21 -7.57 27.77
C TYR A 96 11.56 -7.94 26.31
N ASN A 97 11.61 -6.99 25.40
CA ASN A 97 11.80 -7.25 23.97
C ASN A 97 13.11 -6.70 23.39
N GLY A 98 13.91 -6.03 24.21
CA GLY A 98 15.14 -5.43 23.78
C GLY A 98 14.97 -4.34 22.71
N LEU A 99 16.06 -3.99 22.06
CA LEU A 99 16.08 -2.99 20.98
C LEU A 99 15.20 -3.39 19.77
N ALA A 100 15.13 -4.68 19.45
CA ALA A 100 14.32 -5.14 18.32
C ALA A 100 12.85 -4.81 18.53
N GLY A 101 12.27 -5.14 19.69
CA GLY A 101 10.89 -4.82 19.99
C GLY A 101 10.65 -3.32 20.18
N PHE A 102 11.61 -2.62 20.80
CA PHE A 102 11.53 -1.17 20.98
C PHE A 102 11.51 -0.43 19.63
N ILE A 103 12.40 -0.77 18.70
CA ILE A 103 12.48 -0.16 17.37
C ILE A 103 11.20 -0.46 16.59
N THR A 104 10.70 -1.69 16.64
CA THR A 104 9.46 -2.07 15.95
C THR A 104 8.28 -1.22 16.43
N MET A 105 8.11 -1.10 17.75
CA MET A 105 7.02 -0.30 18.33
C MET A 105 7.21 1.20 18.06
N ALA A 106 8.43 1.70 18.20
CA ALA A 106 8.74 3.11 17.88
C ALA A 106 8.43 3.42 16.41
N THR A 107 8.80 2.53 15.49
CA THR A 107 8.49 2.67 14.06
C THR A 107 6.98 2.70 13.81
N PHE A 108 6.22 1.83 14.44
CA PHE A 108 4.76 1.83 14.36
C PHE A 108 4.16 3.16 14.82
N VAL A 109 4.53 3.63 16.01
CA VAL A 109 4.02 4.87 16.60
C VAL A 109 4.42 6.10 15.77
N LEU A 110 5.69 6.17 15.36
CA LEU A 110 6.19 7.28 14.54
C LEU A 110 5.53 7.31 13.16
N SER A 111 5.32 6.16 12.53
CA SER A 111 4.59 6.07 11.28
C SER A 111 3.15 6.55 11.44
N PHE A 112 2.46 6.12 12.47
CA PHE A 112 1.11 6.57 12.79
C PHE A 112 1.04 8.10 12.95
N ILE A 113 1.94 8.69 13.74
CA ILE A 113 2.01 10.14 13.92
C ILE A 113 2.32 10.85 12.61
N PHE A 114 3.28 10.34 11.84
CA PHE A 114 3.68 10.95 10.56
C PHE A 114 2.53 11.01 9.56
N TYR A 115 1.83 9.88 9.35
CA TYR A 115 0.68 9.84 8.44
C TYR A 115 -0.47 10.71 8.94
N SER A 116 -0.72 10.74 10.24
CA SER A 116 -1.75 11.58 10.84
C SER A 116 -1.47 13.07 10.65
N VAL A 117 -0.22 13.50 10.86
CA VAL A 117 0.20 14.89 10.67
C VAL A 117 0.16 15.27 9.18
N LYS A 118 0.59 14.36 8.28
CA LYS A 118 0.52 14.58 6.82
C LYS A 118 -0.93 14.80 6.38
N LYS A 119 -1.85 13.95 6.85
CA LYS A 119 -3.28 14.09 6.55
C LYS A 119 -3.85 15.39 7.11
N PHE A 120 -3.55 15.70 8.37
CA PHE A 120 -4.00 16.94 9.01
C PHE A 120 -3.57 18.20 8.23
N LYS A 121 -2.30 18.26 7.80
CA LYS A 121 -1.80 19.37 7.00
C LYS A 121 -2.50 19.49 5.65
N LYS A 122 -2.77 18.35 4.98
CA LYS A 122 -3.49 18.32 3.71
C LYS A 122 -4.93 18.85 3.89
N GLU A 123 -5.66 18.33 4.87
CA GLU A 123 -7.03 18.76 5.14
C GLU A 123 -7.13 20.24 5.55
N GLN A 124 -6.15 20.74 6.31
CA GLN A 124 -6.07 22.17 6.64
C GLN A 124 -5.85 23.06 5.40
N GLN A 125 -5.03 22.62 4.45
CA GLN A 125 -4.84 23.32 3.17
C GLN A 125 -6.11 23.33 2.31
N GLU A 126 -6.96 22.30 2.44
CA GLU A 126 -8.26 22.18 1.79
C GLU A 126 -9.39 22.94 2.53
N GLY A 127 -9.06 23.61 3.63
CA GLY A 127 -10.06 24.35 4.46
C GLY A 127 -10.96 23.43 5.30
N LYS A 128 -10.61 22.16 5.44
CA LYS A 128 -11.38 21.18 6.21
C LYS A 128 -10.91 21.12 7.66
N HIS A 129 -11.85 21.16 8.60
CA HIS A 129 -11.58 20.99 10.02
C HIS A 129 -12.02 19.60 10.46
N ASN A 130 -11.08 18.67 10.57
CA ASN A 130 -11.35 17.29 11.00
C ASN A 130 -11.14 17.16 12.53
N HIS A 131 -12.22 17.38 13.28
CA HIS A 131 -12.22 17.28 14.74
C HIS A 131 -11.93 15.84 15.22
N GLU A 132 -12.31 14.81 14.45
CA GLU A 132 -12.04 13.41 14.78
C GLU A 132 -10.53 13.13 14.76
N LEU A 133 -9.84 13.60 13.73
CA LEU A 133 -8.38 13.43 13.60
C LEU A 133 -7.63 14.12 14.73
N ILE A 134 -8.05 15.33 15.11
CA ILE A 134 -7.46 16.07 16.23
C ILE A 134 -7.67 15.29 17.54
N SER A 135 -8.88 14.77 17.78
CA SER A 135 -9.21 13.98 18.96
C SER A 135 -8.37 12.70 19.03
N ILE A 136 -8.20 11.99 17.92
CA ILE A 136 -7.37 10.78 17.83
C ILE A 136 -5.90 11.09 18.16
N LEU A 137 -5.35 12.18 17.61
CA LEU A 137 -3.98 12.60 17.89
C LEU A 137 -3.80 12.96 19.39
N LEU A 138 -4.72 13.71 19.96
CA LEU A 138 -4.70 14.08 21.39
C LEU A 138 -4.76 12.84 22.28
N MET A 139 -5.67 11.89 22.01
CA MET A 139 -5.76 10.63 22.75
C MET A 139 -4.48 9.82 22.65
N THR A 140 -3.87 9.76 21.46
CA THR A 140 -2.58 9.07 21.26
C THR A 140 -1.49 9.70 22.12
N VAL A 141 -1.39 11.03 22.15
CA VAL A 141 -0.41 11.76 22.98
C VAL A 141 -0.64 11.46 24.45
N VAL A 142 -1.89 11.47 24.93
CA VAL A 142 -2.23 11.14 26.33
C VAL A 142 -1.77 9.72 26.67
N ILE A 143 -2.04 8.74 25.81
CA ILE A 143 -1.62 7.34 26.01
C ILE A 143 -0.08 7.25 26.05
N LEU A 144 0.62 7.91 25.15
CA LEU A 144 2.10 7.91 25.12
C LEU A 144 2.69 8.54 26.40
N ILE A 145 2.11 9.64 26.89
CA ILE A 145 2.55 10.26 28.15
C ILE A 145 2.24 9.34 29.34
N SER A 146 1.08 8.69 29.35
CA SER A 146 0.71 7.75 30.42
C SER A 146 1.69 6.60 30.57
N ASN A 147 2.33 6.16 29.46
CA ASN A 147 3.34 5.10 29.48
C ASN A 147 4.64 5.46 30.23
N LEU A 148 4.90 6.72 30.51
CA LEU A 148 6.00 7.12 31.40
C LEU A 148 5.80 6.65 32.84
N PHE A 149 4.54 6.43 33.24
CA PHE A 149 4.16 6.14 34.62
C PHE A 149 3.36 4.83 34.81
N LEU A 150 2.99 4.18 33.69
CA LEU A 150 2.21 2.94 33.68
C LEU A 150 2.90 1.88 32.84
N SER A 151 2.94 0.64 33.32
CA SER A 151 3.63 -0.48 32.69
C SER A 151 2.73 -1.42 31.88
N SER A 152 1.44 -1.13 31.77
CA SER A 152 0.49 -2.11 31.24
C SER A 152 0.03 -1.86 29.80
N THR A 153 0.48 -0.79 29.12
CA THR A 153 -0.09 -0.39 27.83
C THR A 153 0.34 -1.31 26.68
N PHE A 154 1.60 -1.77 26.69
CA PHE A 154 2.16 -2.59 25.60
C PHE A 154 2.17 -4.09 25.90
N TYR A 155 1.93 -4.48 27.17
CA TYR A 155 1.93 -5.86 27.60
C TYR A 155 0.67 -6.24 28.35
N GLY A 156 0.15 -7.39 28.04
CA GLY A 156 -1.09 -7.88 28.60
C GLY A 156 -2.34 -7.22 27.97
N ILE A 157 -3.50 -7.65 28.42
CA ILE A 157 -4.80 -7.08 28.04
C ILE A 157 -5.06 -5.86 28.93
N SER A 158 -4.45 -4.73 28.60
CA SER A 158 -4.75 -3.48 29.26
C SER A 158 -5.80 -2.68 28.48
N LEU A 159 -6.68 -2.01 29.20
CA LEU A 159 -7.68 -1.14 28.57
C LEU A 159 -7.04 -0.07 27.68
N LEU A 160 -5.94 0.56 28.12
CA LEU A 160 -5.22 1.58 27.36
C LEU A 160 -4.57 1.02 26.10
N GLY A 161 -3.99 -0.19 26.16
CA GLY A 161 -3.44 -0.87 24.97
C GLY A 161 -4.53 -1.23 23.97
N CYS A 162 -5.64 -1.78 24.44
CA CYS A 162 -6.80 -2.06 23.60
C CYS A 162 -7.34 -0.79 22.92
N ILE A 163 -7.48 0.31 23.68
CA ILE A 163 -7.92 1.60 23.15
C ILE A 163 -6.94 2.11 22.09
N LEU A 164 -5.63 2.05 22.31
CA LEU A 164 -4.62 2.48 21.33
C LEU A 164 -4.73 1.70 20.02
N PHE A 165 -4.83 0.37 20.09
CA PHE A 165 -4.95 -0.47 18.90
C PHE A 165 -6.32 -0.30 18.21
N MET A 166 -7.41 -0.16 18.95
CA MET A 166 -8.74 0.11 18.39
C MET A 166 -8.79 1.48 17.70
N ILE A 167 -8.25 2.53 18.33
CA ILE A 167 -8.16 3.87 17.74
C ILE A 167 -7.30 3.83 16.49
N SER A 168 -6.14 3.16 16.53
CA SER A 168 -5.27 3.02 15.36
C SER A 168 -5.96 2.26 14.22
N GLY A 169 -6.65 1.15 14.54
CA GLY A 169 -7.41 0.37 13.56
C GLY A 169 -8.58 1.15 12.98
N TYR A 170 -9.34 1.86 13.81
CA TYR A 170 -10.41 2.75 13.37
C TYR A 170 -9.87 3.88 12.47
N TYR A 171 -8.78 4.53 12.88
CA TYR A 171 -8.13 5.56 12.11
C TYR A 171 -7.70 5.05 10.72
N PHE A 172 -7.03 3.90 10.63
CA PHE A 172 -6.66 3.31 9.34
C PHE A 172 -7.90 2.92 8.51
N SER A 173 -8.98 2.46 9.14
CA SER A 173 -10.24 2.14 8.45
C SER A 173 -10.95 3.38 7.91
N VAL A 174 -10.99 4.47 8.69
CA VAL A 174 -11.66 5.73 8.28
C VAL A 174 -10.86 6.49 7.25
N ILE A 175 -9.52 6.49 7.36
CA ILE A 175 -8.65 7.12 6.36
C ILE A 175 -8.80 6.46 5.00
N SER A 176 -9.04 5.14 4.97
CA SER A 176 -9.11 4.38 3.73
C SER A 176 -10.47 4.47 3.04
N LYS A 177 -11.53 5.04 3.64
CA LYS A 177 -12.90 4.77 3.15
C LYS A 177 -13.82 5.97 2.88
N LYS A 178 -13.49 7.22 3.20
CA LYS A 178 -14.40 8.33 2.87
C LYS A 178 -13.67 9.53 2.30
N ARG A 179 -13.93 9.79 1.03
CA ARG A 179 -13.71 11.09 0.41
C ARG A 179 -15.01 11.88 0.52
N ASP A 180 -15.04 12.88 1.41
CA ASP A 180 -16.19 13.79 1.53
C ASP A 180 -16.44 14.49 0.19
N GLY A 181 -17.70 14.48 -0.27
CA GLY A 181 -18.08 15.03 -1.57
C GLY A 181 -17.79 14.11 -2.76
N TYR A 182 -17.58 12.82 -2.52
CA TYR A 182 -17.45 11.81 -3.57
C TYR A 182 -18.41 10.65 -3.33
N ARG A 183 -19.05 10.18 -4.40
CA ARG A 183 -19.89 8.98 -4.43
C ARG A 183 -19.11 7.83 -5.07
N GLN A 184 -19.20 6.65 -4.49
CA GLN A 184 -18.64 5.43 -5.08
C GLN A 184 -19.43 5.05 -6.32
N LEU A 185 -18.74 4.64 -7.38
CA LEU A 185 -19.31 4.18 -8.64
C LEU A 185 -19.50 2.66 -8.62
N ASN A 186 -20.52 2.19 -9.33
CA ASN A 186 -20.70 0.77 -9.62
C ASN A 186 -20.03 0.38 -10.96
N GLU A 187 -19.98 -0.92 -11.28
CA GLU A 187 -19.29 -1.44 -12.48
C GLU A 187 -19.86 -0.88 -13.79
N GLU A 188 -21.19 -0.67 -13.89
CA GLU A 188 -21.82 -0.13 -15.09
C GLU A 188 -21.45 1.35 -15.28
N GLU A 189 -21.48 2.13 -14.21
CA GLU A 189 -21.09 3.54 -14.24
C GLU A 189 -19.59 3.71 -14.58
N ILE A 190 -18.73 2.79 -14.12
CA ILE A 190 -17.31 2.80 -14.48
C ILE A 190 -17.15 2.60 -15.98
N LYS A 191 -17.77 1.58 -16.55
CA LYS A 191 -17.75 1.29 -18.00
C LYS A 191 -18.31 2.43 -18.85
N ASP A 192 -19.38 3.07 -18.43
CA ASP A 192 -19.93 4.23 -19.12
C ASP A 192 -18.96 5.41 -19.13
N ILE A 193 -18.24 5.64 -18.03
CA ILE A 193 -17.23 6.71 -17.95
C ILE A 193 -16.00 6.36 -18.81
N GLU A 194 -15.54 5.12 -18.82
CA GLU A 194 -14.46 4.66 -19.70
C GLU A 194 -14.81 4.83 -21.17
N LEU A 195 -16.03 4.46 -21.57
CA LEU A 195 -16.53 4.70 -22.91
C LEU A 195 -16.57 6.20 -23.23
N GLY A 196 -16.93 7.06 -22.28
CA GLY A 196 -16.85 8.50 -22.44
C GLY A 196 -15.43 9.01 -22.69
N VAL A 197 -14.43 8.47 -21.97
CA VAL A 197 -13.00 8.77 -22.20
C VAL A 197 -12.58 8.26 -23.59
N MET A 198 -13.04 7.07 -23.96
CA MET A 198 -12.71 6.47 -25.26
C MET A 198 -13.34 7.25 -26.42
N ASP A 199 -14.58 7.73 -26.27
CA ASP A 199 -15.25 8.60 -27.25
C ASP A 199 -14.49 9.91 -27.45
N TYR A 200 -14.02 10.53 -26.37
CA TYR A 200 -13.15 11.71 -26.45
C TYR A 200 -11.88 11.43 -27.25
N ILE A 201 -11.19 10.34 -26.94
CA ILE A 201 -9.96 9.94 -27.66
C ILE A 201 -10.27 9.69 -29.13
N HIS A 202 -11.34 8.95 -29.43
CA HIS A 202 -11.75 8.62 -30.79
C HIS A 202 -12.00 9.88 -31.63
N ASN A 203 -12.80 10.82 -31.09
CA ASN A 203 -13.12 12.08 -31.75
C ASN A 203 -11.86 12.94 -31.96
N LEU A 204 -10.97 13.00 -30.97
CA LEU A 204 -9.71 13.74 -31.09
C LEU A 204 -8.80 13.11 -32.15
N CYS A 205 -8.70 11.79 -32.18
CA CYS A 205 -7.93 11.06 -33.21
C CYS A 205 -8.48 11.30 -34.62
N GLN A 206 -9.81 11.31 -34.80
CA GLN A 206 -10.43 11.66 -36.07
C GLN A 206 -10.09 13.10 -36.49
N LYS A 207 -10.23 14.06 -35.58
CA LYS A 207 -9.96 15.48 -35.84
C LYS A 207 -8.50 15.73 -36.23
N GLU A 208 -7.56 15.07 -35.56
CA GLU A 208 -6.12 15.28 -35.73
C GLU A 208 -5.49 14.29 -36.75
N ASN A 209 -6.31 13.44 -37.38
CA ASN A 209 -5.88 12.38 -38.30
C ASN A 209 -4.81 11.46 -37.70
N ILE A 210 -5.11 10.93 -36.51
CA ILE A 210 -4.27 10.01 -35.72
C ILE A 210 -4.83 8.60 -35.85
N ASN A 211 -3.98 7.64 -36.23
CA ASN A 211 -4.35 6.24 -36.26
C ASN A 211 -4.11 5.57 -34.90
N TYR A 212 -5.17 5.06 -34.31
CA TYR A 212 -5.13 4.23 -33.11
C TYR A 212 -5.86 2.90 -33.37
N SER A 213 -5.67 1.93 -32.51
CA SER A 213 -6.48 0.71 -32.49
C SER A 213 -6.75 0.26 -31.06
N LEU A 214 -7.89 -0.42 -30.81
CA LEU A 214 -8.10 -1.17 -29.60
C LEU A 214 -6.99 -2.22 -29.42
N ALA A 215 -6.63 -2.52 -28.17
CA ALA A 215 -5.52 -3.40 -27.84
C ALA A 215 -5.93 -4.48 -26.81
N TYR A 216 -5.13 -5.52 -26.68
CA TYR A 216 -5.22 -6.56 -25.64
C TYR A 216 -6.63 -7.12 -25.39
N GLY A 217 -7.10 -7.07 -24.13
CA GLY A 217 -8.43 -7.51 -23.69
C GLY A 217 -9.54 -6.77 -24.41
N THR A 218 -9.38 -5.47 -24.61
CA THR A 218 -10.35 -4.63 -25.33
C THR A 218 -10.48 -5.03 -26.81
N LEU A 219 -9.36 -5.32 -27.49
CA LEU A 219 -9.40 -5.84 -28.86
C LEU A 219 -10.08 -7.22 -28.92
N LEU A 220 -9.75 -8.11 -27.99
CA LEU A 220 -10.39 -9.43 -27.89
C LEU A 220 -11.89 -9.28 -27.61
N GLY A 221 -12.28 -8.36 -26.77
CA GLY A 221 -13.67 -7.98 -26.51
C GLY A 221 -14.40 -7.53 -27.75
N ALA A 222 -13.80 -6.59 -28.52
CA ALA A 222 -14.37 -6.10 -29.78
C ALA A 222 -14.62 -7.23 -30.80
N VAL A 223 -13.66 -8.14 -30.95
CA VAL A 223 -13.74 -9.24 -31.93
C VAL A 223 -14.71 -10.32 -31.46
N ARG A 224 -14.61 -10.79 -30.23
CA ARG A 224 -15.32 -11.96 -29.71
C ARG A 224 -16.70 -11.62 -29.13
N HIS A 225 -16.84 -10.50 -28.40
CA HIS A 225 -18.04 -10.14 -27.64
C HIS A 225 -18.80 -8.94 -28.25
N LYS A 226 -18.16 -8.19 -29.12
CA LYS A 226 -18.66 -6.91 -29.67
C LYS A 226 -18.78 -5.82 -28.59
N GLY A 227 -18.00 -5.93 -27.52
CA GLY A 227 -17.99 -5.06 -26.36
C GLY A 227 -16.99 -5.56 -25.34
N TYR A 228 -17.19 -5.20 -24.09
CA TYR A 228 -16.35 -5.70 -23.00
C TYR A 228 -16.39 -7.24 -22.89
N ILE A 229 -15.27 -7.81 -22.53
CA ILE A 229 -15.29 -9.17 -21.99
C ILE A 229 -16.03 -9.11 -20.65
N PRO A 230 -17.03 -10.00 -20.36
CA PRO A 230 -17.90 -9.85 -19.18
C PRO A 230 -17.22 -9.80 -17.81
N TRP A 231 -15.95 -10.16 -17.73
CA TRP A 231 -15.13 -10.14 -16.49
C TRP A 231 -13.93 -9.23 -16.58
N ASP A 232 -13.89 -8.36 -17.61
CA ASP A 232 -12.85 -7.35 -17.83
C ASP A 232 -13.39 -5.95 -17.48
N ASP A 233 -12.51 -5.06 -17.07
CA ASP A 233 -12.84 -3.77 -16.46
C ASP A 233 -11.94 -2.62 -16.91
N ASP A 234 -11.22 -2.80 -18.02
CA ASP A 234 -10.32 -1.79 -18.57
C ASP A 234 -10.47 -1.61 -20.09
N VAL A 235 -10.08 -0.44 -20.55
CA VAL A 235 -10.00 -0.10 -21.98
C VAL A 235 -8.58 0.23 -22.35
N ASP A 236 -8.04 -0.55 -23.29
CA ASP A 236 -6.70 -0.44 -23.79
C ASP A 236 -6.69 -0.03 -25.25
N ILE A 237 -5.86 0.94 -25.60
CA ILE A 237 -5.57 1.30 -26.99
C ILE A 237 -4.07 1.29 -27.27
N SER A 238 -3.73 1.11 -28.51
CA SER A 238 -2.35 1.13 -28.97
C SER A 238 -2.15 1.97 -30.21
N LEU A 239 -1.00 2.60 -30.30
CA LEU A 239 -0.59 3.45 -31.42
C LEU A 239 0.87 3.20 -31.74
N LYS A 240 1.27 3.36 -33.01
CA LYS A 240 2.68 3.48 -33.37
C LYS A 240 3.29 4.70 -32.65
N ARG A 241 4.55 4.64 -32.29
CA ARG A 241 5.22 5.66 -31.45
C ARG A 241 4.98 7.09 -31.93
N GLU A 242 4.99 7.34 -33.21
CA GLU A 242 4.75 8.68 -33.76
C GLU A 242 3.32 9.17 -33.47
N GLU A 243 2.34 8.30 -33.74
CA GLU A 243 0.92 8.58 -33.47
C GLU A 243 0.62 8.69 -31.97
N TYR A 244 1.28 7.86 -31.16
CA TYR A 244 1.25 7.94 -29.70
C TYR A 244 1.70 9.31 -29.18
N ASN A 245 2.82 9.82 -29.70
CA ASN A 245 3.33 11.14 -29.33
C ASN A 245 2.41 12.27 -29.83
N LYS A 246 1.83 12.13 -31.04
CA LYS A 246 0.87 13.11 -31.57
C LYS A 246 -0.39 13.18 -30.70
N LEU A 247 -0.96 12.04 -30.30
CA LEU A 247 -2.14 11.99 -29.44
C LEU A 247 -1.86 12.63 -28.06
N TYR A 248 -0.72 12.30 -27.45
CA TYR A 248 -0.32 12.94 -26.20
C TYR A 248 -0.30 14.47 -26.28
N GLN A 249 0.31 15.01 -27.34
CA GLN A 249 0.37 16.44 -27.59
C GLN A 249 -1.01 17.03 -27.95
N ALA A 250 -1.85 16.29 -28.65
CA ALA A 250 -3.20 16.70 -28.99
C ALA A 250 -4.07 16.89 -27.73
N VAL A 251 -4.06 15.92 -26.81
CA VAL A 251 -4.80 16.02 -25.53
C VAL A 251 -4.30 17.20 -24.69
N LEU A 252 -2.98 17.42 -24.64
CA LEU A 252 -2.40 18.56 -23.91
C LEU A 252 -2.86 19.91 -24.50
N ARG A 253 -2.91 20.02 -25.86
CA ARG A 253 -3.35 21.25 -26.55
C ARG A 253 -4.84 21.49 -26.41
N ASP A 254 -5.66 20.46 -26.50
CA ASP A 254 -7.12 20.53 -26.41
C ASP A 254 -7.55 21.04 -25.03
N ASN A 255 -6.80 20.67 -23.99
CA ASN A 255 -6.99 21.10 -22.61
C ASN A 255 -8.45 21.01 -22.13
N ASP A 256 -9.15 19.95 -22.51
CA ASP A 256 -10.54 19.71 -22.13
C ASP A 256 -10.72 19.80 -20.61
N PRO A 257 -11.80 20.41 -20.08
CA PRO A 257 -12.01 20.54 -18.63
C PRO A 257 -12.20 19.20 -17.91
N ILE A 258 -12.72 18.18 -18.60
CA ILE A 258 -13.06 16.87 -18.05
C ILE A 258 -11.95 15.86 -18.33
N TYR A 259 -11.50 15.76 -19.58
CA TYR A 259 -10.56 14.74 -20.00
C TYR A 259 -9.11 15.24 -19.96
N LYS A 260 -8.28 14.56 -19.22
CA LYS A 260 -6.88 14.92 -18.98
C LYS A 260 -5.94 13.78 -19.31
N VAL A 261 -4.69 14.10 -19.59
CA VAL A 261 -3.63 13.11 -19.78
C VAL A 261 -2.64 13.15 -18.62
N VAL A 262 -2.25 11.97 -18.15
CA VAL A 262 -1.20 11.80 -17.16
C VAL A 262 -0.14 10.83 -17.66
N SER A 263 1.10 11.19 -17.44
CA SER A 263 2.28 10.40 -17.80
C SER A 263 3.41 10.66 -16.80
N TRP A 264 4.45 9.84 -16.87
CA TRP A 264 5.70 10.07 -16.12
C TRP A 264 6.42 11.37 -16.55
N GLU A 265 6.06 11.97 -17.65
CA GLU A 265 6.63 13.24 -18.15
C GLU A 265 6.04 14.43 -17.43
N ASN A 266 4.70 14.49 -17.29
CA ASN A 266 3.99 15.61 -16.67
C ASN A 266 3.75 15.43 -15.17
N ASP A 267 3.73 14.20 -14.62
CA ASP A 267 3.70 13.94 -13.18
C ASP A 267 4.79 12.94 -12.77
N SER A 268 5.72 13.38 -11.94
CA SER A 268 6.85 12.55 -11.48
C SER A 268 6.46 11.41 -10.54
N ARG A 269 5.21 11.40 -10.04
CA ARG A 269 4.64 10.37 -9.17
C ARG A 269 3.95 9.28 -9.98
N TYR A 270 3.70 9.54 -11.30
CA TYR A 270 3.00 8.62 -12.17
C TYR A 270 3.79 7.32 -12.36
N PRO A 271 3.16 6.15 -12.08
CA PRO A 271 3.89 4.91 -11.94
C PRO A 271 4.20 4.19 -13.25
N TYR A 272 3.40 4.41 -14.29
CA TYR A 272 3.46 3.61 -15.50
C TYR A 272 4.40 4.19 -16.56
N PRO A 273 5.00 3.37 -17.43
CA PRO A 273 5.87 3.83 -18.51
C PRO A 273 5.10 4.37 -19.74
N PHE A 274 3.80 4.17 -19.80
CA PHE A 274 2.87 4.67 -20.81
C PHE A 274 1.97 5.74 -20.20
N TYR A 275 1.18 6.47 -20.98
CA TYR A 275 0.27 7.46 -20.44
C TYR A 275 -1.18 6.96 -20.40
N ARG A 276 -1.97 7.62 -19.58
CA ARG A 276 -3.41 7.45 -19.46
C ARG A 276 -4.15 8.72 -19.82
N VAL A 277 -5.25 8.58 -20.52
CA VAL A 277 -6.25 9.63 -20.63
C VAL A 277 -7.37 9.29 -19.66
N TYR A 278 -7.79 10.24 -18.82
CA TYR A 278 -8.70 9.96 -17.72
C TYR A 278 -9.74 11.06 -17.53
N ASP A 279 -10.87 10.70 -16.91
CA ASP A 279 -11.91 11.63 -16.48
C ASP A 279 -11.53 12.25 -15.12
N ALA A 280 -11.22 13.56 -15.13
CA ALA A 280 -10.77 14.31 -13.94
C ALA A 280 -11.87 14.55 -12.90
N ARG A 281 -13.14 14.22 -13.21
CA ARG A 281 -14.26 14.26 -12.24
C ARG A 281 -14.25 13.03 -11.33
N THR A 282 -13.49 12.01 -11.68
CA THR A 282 -13.44 10.72 -10.99
C THR A 282 -12.13 10.52 -10.25
N VAL A 283 -12.11 9.58 -9.32
CA VAL A 283 -10.91 9.12 -8.64
C VAL A 283 -10.93 7.61 -8.56
N TYR A 284 -9.80 7.03 -8.93
CA TYR A 284 -9.54 5.60 -8.95
C TYR A 284 -8.55 5.25 -7.85
N GLU A 285 -8.92 4.35 -6.95
CA GLU A 285 -8.08 3.87 -5.85
C GLU A 285 -7.74 2.40 -6.08
N ASN A 286 -6.45 2.10 -6.24
CA ASN A 286 -5.96 0.74 -6.36
C ASN A 286 -5.37 0.26 -5.03
N ASN A 287 -5.75 -0.93 -4.59
CA ASN A 287 -5.31 -1.51 -3.32
C ASN A 287 -3.81 -1.90 -3.29
N TYR A 288 -3.16 -1.96 -4.44
CA TYR A 288 -1.76 -2.44 -4.55
C TYR A 288 -0.73 -1.34 -4.73
N ILE A 289 -1.15 -0.15 -5.18
CA ILE A 289 -0.25 0.94 -5.51
C ILE A 289 -0.60 2.13 -4.62
N GLU A 290 0.33 2.50 -3.74
CA GLU A 290 0.24 3.76 -3.02
C GLU A 290 0.48 4.90 -4.02
N ASN A 291 -0.60 5.45 -4.57
CA ASN A 291 -0.54 6.62 -5.43
C ASN A 291 -0.93 7.87 -4.65
N ASP A 292 -0.01 8.82 -4.57
CA ASP A 292 -0.32 10.20 -4.15
C ASP A 292 -0.99 11.01 -5.30
N ILE A 293 -1.37 10.35 -6.40
CA ILE A 293 -2.00 10.96 -7.57
C ILE A 293 -3.46 10.56 -7.58
N ASP A 294 -4.34 11.54 -7.63
CA ASP A 294 -5.75 11.30 -7.91
C ASP A 294 -5.92 10.98 -9.41
N LEU A 295 -5.76 9.71 -9.76
CA LEU A 295 -6.07 9.20 -11.09
C LEU A 295 -7.57 8.98 -11.18
N GLY A 296 -8.19 9.43 -12.27
CA GLY A 296 -9.57 9.10 -12.60
C GLY A 296 -9.68 7.80 -13.38
N ILE A 297 -10.92 7.39 -13.65
CA ILE A 297 -11.23 6.33 -14.59
C ILE A 297 -10.63 6.68 -15.94
N CYS A 298 -9.97 5.75 -16.59
CA CYS A 298 -9.04 6.04 -17.67
C CYS A 298 -9.03 4.98 -18.76
N VAL A 299 -8.47 5.38 -19.90
CA VAL A 299 -8.05 4.51 -20.99
C VAL A 299 -6.53 4.44 -20.99
N ASP A 300 -5.99 3.24 -21.03
CA ASP A 300 -4.55 2.99 -21.11
C ASP A 300 -4.07 3.11 -22.56
N VAL A 301 -3.03 3.91 -22.78
CA VAL A 301 -2.52 4.21 -24.12
C VAL A 301 -1.11 3.69 -24.27
N PHE A 302 -0.94 2.65 -25.09
CA PHE A 302 0.32 1.93 -25.27
C PHE A 302 1.02 2.32 -26.57
N PRO A 303 2.34 2.57 -26.54
CA PRO A 303 3.12 2.76 -27.75
C PRO A 303 3.57 1.44 -28.35
N PHE A 304 3.48 1.28 -29.67
CA PHE A 304 4.25 0.31 -30.41
C PHE A 304 5.59 0.91 -30.81
N ASP A 305 6.66 0.20 -30.49
CA ASP A 305 8.02 0.56 -30.83
C ASP A 305 8.64 -0.49 -31.77
N TYR A 306 9.63 -0.09 -32.57
CA TYR A 306 10.38 -1.02 -33.38
C TYR A 306 11.19 -1.97 -32.48
N TYR A 307 11.25 -3.21 -32.91
CA TYR A 307 11.92 -4.25 -32.16
C TYR A 307 13.43 -4.13 -32.31
N ALA A 308 14.13 -3.92 -31.23
CA ALA A 308 15.58 -3.92 -31.19
C ALA A 308 16.12 -5.34 -30.95
N ASP A 309 17.45 -5.55 -31.17
CA ASP A 309 18.10 -6.86 -31.07
C ASP A 309 17.73 -7.56 -29.73
N VAL A 310 17.00 -8.65 -29.88
CA VAL A 310 16.06 -9.30 -28.98
C VAL A 310 16.61 -9.60 -27.57
N ASN A 311 17.87 -9.97 -27.43
CA ASN A 311 18.31 -10.64 -26.19
C ASN A 311 18.88 -9.71 -25.12
N LYS A 312 19.63 -8.68 -25.46
CA LYS A 312 20.28 -7.80 -24.47
C LYS A 312 19.38 -6.64 -24.03
N GLU A 313 18.66 -6.06 -24.96
CA GLU A 313 17.82 -4.90 -24.70
C GLU A 313 16.53 -5.30 -23.99
N MET A 314 15.95 -6.43 -24.36
CA MET A 314 14.80 -7.02 -23.66
C MET A 314 15.11 -7.36 -22.21
N VAL A 315 16.31 -7.90 -21.90
CA VAL A 315 16.73 -8.14 -20.52
C VAL A 315 16.86 -6.83 -19.74
N LYS A 316 17.35 -5.77 -20.38
CA LYS A 316 17.44 -4.44 -19.76
C LYS A 316 16.06 -3.85 -19.52
N LEU A 317 15.14 -3.93 -20.49
CA LEU A 317 13.76 -3.46 -20.35
C LEU A 317 13.03 -4.19 -19.22
N ASP A 318 13.09 -5.53 -19.17
CA ASP A 318 12.49 -6.31 -18.08
C ASP A 318 13.12 -5.96 -16.72
N THR A 319 14.44 -5.69 -16.70
CA THR A 319 15.10 -5.23 -15.47
C THR A 319 14.57 -3.86 -15.04
N TYR A 320 14.46 -2.88 -15.94
CA TYR A 320 13.93 -1.56 -15.60
C TYR A 320 12.46 -1.63 -15.19
N ARG A 321 11.66 -2.45 -15.84
CA ARG A 321 10.27 -2.71 -15.45
C ARG A 321 10.17 -3.29 -14.03
N ARG A 322 10.97 -4.31 -13.69
CA ARG A 322 11.00 -4.87 -12.33
C ARG A 322 11.43 -3.84 -11.30
N LEU A 323 12.41 -3.00 -11.62
CA LEU A 323 12.87 -1.94 -10.71
C LEU A 323 11.80 -0.86 -10.53
N SER A 324 11.04 -0.51 -11.57
CA SER A 324 9.91 0.41 -11.42
C SER A 324 8.82 -0.18 -10.53
N VAL A 325 8.48 -1.46 -10.74
CA VAL A 325 7.54 -2.21 -9.93
C VAL A 325 7.97 -2.26 -8.45
N TYR A 326 9.25 -2.55 -8.13
CA TYR A 326 9.74 -2.53 -6.75
C TYR A 326 9.70 -1.15 -6.10
N THR A 327 9.76 -0.08 -6.90
CA THR A 327 9.61 1.29 -6.41
C THR A 327 8.18 1.64 -6.03
N LEU A 328 7.20 0.96 -6.64
CA LEU A 328 5.78 1.28 -6.58
C LEU A 328 4.98 0.46 -5.59
N TYR A 329 5.26 -0.85 -5.54
CA TYR A 329 4.43 -1.74 -4.76
C TYR A 329 4.56 -1.46 -3.27
N GLY A 330 3.43 -1.14 -2.66
CA GLY A 330 3.25 -1.24 -1.23
C GLY A 330 3.50 -2.67 -0.72
N ILE A 331 3.71 -2.79 0.58
CA ILE A 331 4.15 -4.02 1.27
C ILE A 331 2.99 -5.03 1.43
N HIS A 332 1.96 -4.97 0.62
CA HIS A 332 0.80 -5.84 0.74
C HIS A 332 1.04 -7.19 0.05
N SER A 333 1.61 -8.15 0.79
CA SER A 333 1.62 -9.56 0.38
C SER A 333 0.75 -10.38 1.33
N LYS A 334 -0.27 -11.03 0.79
CA LYS A 334 -1.15 -11.95 1.54
C LYS A 334 -0.44 -13.23 2.01
N ASN A 335 0.81 -13.49 1.59
CA ASN A 335 1.54 -14.73 1.89
C ASN A 335 2.80 -14.46 2.72
N ALA A 336 2.84 -14.94 3.95
CA ALA A 336 4.01 -14.93 4.82
C ALA A 336 5.01 -16.01 4.38
N GLY A 337 6.17 -15.61 3.83
CA GLY A 337 7.26 -16.51 3.46
C GLY A 337 8.59 -15.79 3.28
N LEU A 338 9.70 -16.52 3.35
CA LEU A 338 11.06 -15.97 3.26
C LEU A 338 11.27 -15.11 1.98
N LYS A 339 10.65 -15.52 0.86
CA LYS A 339 10.66 -14.77 -0.40
C LYS A 339 10.04 -13.37 -0.27
N ASN A 340 9.06 -13.20 0.61
CA ASN A 340 8.40 -11.91 0.83
C ASN A 340 9.25 -10.98 1.72
N ILE A 341 10.03 -11.52 2.64
CA ILE A 341 10.99 -10.72 3.43
C ILE A 341 12.06 -10.14 2.51
N VAL A 342 12.62 -10.95 1.60
CA VAL A 342 13.61 -10.48 0.61
C VAL A 342 12.98 -9.43 -0.32
N ARG A 343 11.75 -9.66 -0.80
CA ARG A 343 11.01 -8.69 -1.61
C ARG A 343 10.77 -7.38 -0.86
N TYR A 344 10.40 -7.45 0.40
CA TYR A 344 10.22 -6.30 1.27
C TYR A 344 11.50 -5.47 1.40
N LEU A 345 12.63 -6.12 1.68
CA LEU A 345 13.94 -5.44 1.76
C LEU A 345 14.32 -4.80 0.43
N LEU A 346 14.06 -5.46 -0.70
CA LEU A 346 14.29 -4.90 -2.02
C LEU A 346 13.39 -3.67 -2.27
N VAL A 347 12.11 -3.73 -1.92
CA VAL A 347 11.20 -2.58 -2.03
C VAL A 347 11.71 -1.40 -1.21
N LEU A 348 12.17 -1.61 0.03
CA LEU A 348 12.73 -0.53 0.86
C LEU A 348 13.95 0.12 0.22
N VAL A 349 14.86 -0.67 -0.37
CA VAL A 349 16.06 -0.15 -1.04
C VAL A 349 15.68 0.61 -2.31
N PHE A 350 14.78 0.07 -3.13
CA PHE A 350 14.41 0.69 -4.42
C PHE A 350 13.46 1.87 -4.27
N ARG A 351 12.74 2.02 -3.15
CA ARG A 351 12.01 3.24 -2.80
C ARG A 351 12.90 4.49 -2.63
N LEU A 352 14.21 4.30 -2.46
CA LEU A 352 15.19 5.40 -2.52
C LEU A 352 15.36 5.95 -3.94
N THR A 353 14.94 5.21 -4.96
CA THR A 353 14.95 5.64 -6.36
C THR A 353 13.56 6.15 -6.76
N ARG A 354 13.52 7.08 -7.72
CA ARG A 354 12.24 7.58 -8.26
C ARG A 354 11.78 6.70 -9.41
N VAL A 355 10.52 6.29 -9.41
CA VAL A 355 9.91 5.49 -10.48
C VAL A 355 10.06 6.15 -11.86
N LYS A 356 9.96 7.48 -11.92
CA LYS A 356 10.22 8.27 -13.13
C LYS A 356 11.57 7.95 -13.78
N THR A 357 12.61 7.66 -12.98
CA THR A 357 13.93 7.30 -13.49
C THR A 357 13.91 6.02 -14.31
N TRP A 358 13.17 5.02 -13.85
CA TRP A 358 13.05 3.72 -14.52
C TRP A 358 12.16 3.82 -15.75
N ASN A 359 11.03 4.54 -15.65
CA ASN A 359 10.14 4.79 -16.78
C ASN A 359 10.85 5.56 -17.90
N LYS A 360 11.61 6.59 -17.55
CA LYS A 360 12.44 7.32 -18.54
C LYS A 360 13.46 6.41 -19.22
N LYS A 361 14.15 5.53 -18.48
CA LYS A 361 15.12 4.59 -19.06
C LYS A 361 14.45 3.59 -20.00
N MET A 362 13.27 3.08 -19.64
CA MET A 362 12.49 2.20 -20.53
C MET A 362 12.11 2.89 -21.83
N ASN A 363 11.56 4.11 -21.74
CA ASN A 363 11.18 4.88 -22.93
C ASN A 363 12.36 5.19 -23.85
N ILE A 364 13.48 5.66 -23.28
CA ILE A 364 14.69 5.93 -24.08
C ILE A 364 15.16 4.67 -24.79
N LEU A 365 15.17 3.54 -24.10
CA LEU A 365 15.63 2.29 -24.68
C LEU A 365 14.71 1.81 -25.81
N SER A 366 13.38 1.91 -25.62
CA SER A 366 12.40 1.56 -26.65
C SER A 366 12.52 2.43 -27.90
N MET A 367 12.74 3.74 -27.73
CA MET A 367 12.91 4.68 -28.86
C MET A 367 14.26 4.57 -29.57
N GLN A 368 15.25 3.88 -29.00
CA GLN A 368 16.56 3.68 -29.65
C GLN A 368 16.55 2.58 -30.72
N ALA A 369 15.48 1.79 -30.76
CA ALA A 369 15.33 0.77 -31.78
C ALA A 369 15.26 1.41 -33.18
N LYS A 370 16.04 0.87 -34.12
CA LYS A 370 16.01 1.32 -35.51
C LYS A 370 14.76 0.79 -36.19
N ASP A 371 14.27 1.53 -37.20
CA ASP A 371 13.20 1.07 -38.09
C ASP A 371 13.57 -0.28 -38.71
N ASN A 372 12.77 -1.28 -38.39
CA ASN A 372 12.86 -2.62 -38.96
C ASN A 372 11.45 -3.17 -39.22
N ASP A 373 11.34 -4.38 -39.72
CA ASP A 373 10.05 -4.96 -40.10
C ASP A 373 9.26 -5.54 -38.92
N SER A 374 9.85 -5.53 -37.72
CA SER A 374 9.21 -6.07 -36.52
C SER A 374 8.95 -4.98 -35.52
N ILE A 375 7.75 -4.97 -34.95
CA ILE A 375 7.32 -4.08 -33.85
C ILE A 375 6.76 -4.90 -32.71
N ASP A 376 6.74 -4.34 -31.53
CA ASP A 376 6.19 -4.95 -30.34
C ASP A 376 5.75 -3.90 -29.31
N TYR A 377 4.92 -4.29 -28.35
CA TYR A 377 4.62 -3.56 -27.14
C TYR A 377 5.80 -3.63 -26.15
N LEU A 378 6.91 -3.00 -26.46
CA LEU A 378 8.15 -3.15 -25.68
C LEU A 378 8.03 -2.74 -24.22
N MET A 379 7.06 -1.90 -23.89
CA MET A 379 6.90 -1.37 -22.54
C MET A 379 6.21 -2.31 -21.55
N GLU A 380 5.44 -3.27 -22.02
CA GLU A 380 4.73 -4.24 -21.18
C GLU A 380 5.48 -5.53 -20.91
N ASN A 381 6.61 -5.74 -21.54
CA ASN A 381 7.13 -7.06 -21.79
C ASN A 381 7.54 -7.89 -20.60
N LYS A 382 6.91 -9.04 -20.54
CA LYS A 382 7.44 -10.31 -20.02
C LYS A 382 8.50 -10.85 -21.02
N ARG A 383 9.42 -11.71 -20.57
CA ARG A 383 10.47 -12.39 -21.39
C ARG A 383 10.00 -13.08 -22.67
N THR A 384 8.70 -13.15 -22.91
CA THR A 384 8.03 -13.77 -24.05
C THR A 384 7.19 -12.70 -24.76
N SER A 385 7.84 -11.68 -25.29
CA SER A 385 7.13 -10.71 -26.10
C SER A 385 6.71 -11.30 -27.43
N THR A 386 5.51 -10.97 -27.85
CA THR A 386 4.97 -11.36 -29.13
C THR A 386 5.45 -10.35 -30.16
N LYS A 387 6.30 -10.80 -31.08
CA LYS A 387 6.70 -9.98 -32.23
C LYS A 387 5.57 -9.91 -33.25
N PHE A 388 5.35 -8.72 -33.73
CA PHE A 388 4.44 -8.47 -34.85
C PHE A 388 5.20 -7.94 -36.06
N GLU A 389 4.73 -8.28 -37.23
CA GLU A 389 5.12 -7.55 -38.43
C GLU A 389 4.49 -6.15 -38.36
N LYS A 390 5.28 -5.10 -38.63
CA LYS A 390 4.78 -3.71 -38.57
C LYS A 390 3.58 -3.45 -39.46
N THR A 391 3.45 -4.19 -40.53
CA THR A 391 2.36 -4.11 -41.53
C THR A 391 1.00 -4.49 -40.95
N LEU A 392 0.95 -5.32 -39.88
CA LEU A 392 -0.30 -5.73 -39.25
C LEU A 392 -1.06 -4.57 -38.59
N LEU A 393 -0.36 -3.47 -38.31
CA LEU A 393 -0.95 -2.26 -37.68
C LEU A 393 -1.09 -1.09 -38.68
N ASP A 394 -0.78 -1.29 -39.97
CA ASP A 394 -0.86 -0.20 -40.96
C ASP A 394 -2.30 0.16 -41.32
N LYS A 395 -3.18 -0.83 -41.28
CA LYS A 395 -4.60 -0.66 -41.60
C LYS A 395 -5.48 -0.90 -40.40
N VAL A 396 -6.34 0.05 -40.15
CA VAL A 396 -7.39 -0.04 -39.13
C VAL A 396 -8.76 0.01 -39.80
N ILE A 397 -9.70 -0.72 -39.23
CA ILE A 397 -11.08 -0.78 -39.68
C ILE A 397 -12.01 -0.43 -38.53
N ASP A 398 -13.23 -0.03 -38.86
CA ASP A 398 -14.31 0.19 -37.90
C ASP A 398 -14.84 -1.12 -37.35
N SER A 399 -15.04 -1.21 -36.05
CA SER A 399 -15.60 -2.37 -35.37
C SER A 399 -16.58 -1.94 -34.29
N PRO A 400 -17.72 -2.63 -34.13
CA PRO A 400 -18.62 -2.41 -33.01
C PRO A 400 -17.93 -2.74 -31.68
N PHE A 401 -18.18 -1.90 -30.68
CA PHE A 401 -17.83 -2.10 -29.28
C PHE A 401 -18.92 -1.49 -28.42
N GLU A 402 -19.72 -2.33 -27.74
CA GLU A 402 -20.98 -1.93 -27.11
C GLU A 402 -21.90 -1.25 -28.13
N ASP A 403 -22.43 -0.08 -27.80
CA ASP A 403 -23.27 0.75 -28.67
C ASP A 403 -22.47 1.76 -29.53
N ARG A 404 -21.15 1.60 -29.61
CA ARG A 404 -20.21 2.52 -30.28
C ARG A 404 -19.42 1.82 -31.38
N ILE A 405 -18.66 2.61 -32.11
CA ILE A 405 -17.75 2.13 -33.16
C ILE A 405 -16.36 2.68 -32.93
N TYR A 406 -15.38 1.76 -32.78
CA TYR A 406 -13.97 2.12 -32.61
C TYR A 406 -13.09 1.44 -33.64
N LYS A 407 -11.82 1.81 -33.68
CA LYS A 407 -10.86 1.27 -34.63
C LYS A 407 -10.17 0.02 -34.08
N ILE A 408 -10.12 -1.03 -34.90
CA ILE A 408 -9.33 -2.25 -34.66
C ILE A 408 -8.37 -2.48 -35.84
N PRO A 409 -7.25 -3.20 -35.65
CA PRO A 409 -6.41 -3.59 -36.78
C PRO A 409 -7.20 -4.48 -37.75
N GLU A 410 -7.05 -4.26 -39.05
CA GLU A 410 -7.62 -5.17 -40.09
C GLU A 410 -7.15 -6.61 -39.84
N ALA A 411 -5.88 -6.78 -39.41
CA ALA A 411 -5.25 -8.06 -39.08
C ALA A 411 -5.50 -8.49 -37.62
N SER A 412 -6.64 -8.08 -36.99
CA SER A 412 -6.96 -8.34 -35.59
C SER A 412 -6.87 -9.81 -35.19
N HIS A 413 -7.32 -10.74 -36.07
CA HIS A 413 -7.24 -12.18 -35.79
C HIS A 413 -5.80 -12.69 -35.68
N GLN A 414 -4.87 -12.22 -36.54
CA GLN A 414 -3.46 -12.60 -36.49
C GLN A 414 -2.80 -12.08 -35.22
N ILE A 415 -3.12 -10.85 -34.83
CA ILE A 415 -2.61 -10.23 -33.61
C ILE A 415 -3.13 -10.99 -32.37
N LEU A 416 -4.43 -11.29 -32.32
CA LEU A 416 -5.03 -11.99 -31.18
C LEU A 416 -4.53 -13.44 -31.07
N SER A 417 -4.38 -14.14 -32.19
CA SER A 417 -3.78 -15.48 -32.19
C SER A 417 -2.34 -15.45 -31.67
N ALA A 418 -1.56 -14.45 -32.02
CA ALA A 418 -0.19 -14.31 -31.54
C ALA A 418 -0.11 -13.98 -30.04
N ILE A 419 -1.09 -13.24 -29.48
CA ILE A 419 -1.12 -12.86 -28.04
C ILE A 419 -1.70 -13.97 -27.19
N TYR A 420 -2.84 -14.54 -27.58
CA TYR A 420 -3.67 -15.42 -26.76
C TYR A 420 -3.67 -16.88 -27.21
N GLY A 421 -3.11 -17.19 -28.39
CA GLY A 421 -3.17 -18.52 -29.02
C GLY A 421 -4.31 -18.61 -30.03
N ASP A 422 -4.29 -19.68 -30.84
CA ASP A 422 -5.26 -19.87 -31.93
C ASP A 422 -6.68 -20.12 -31.44
N ASP A 423 -6.81 -20.51 -30.19
CA ASP A 423 -8.08 -20.77 -29.48
C ASP A 423 -8.68 -19.52 -28.80
N PHE A 424 -8.19 -18.31 -29.10
CA PHE A 424 -8.62 -17.06 -28.45
C PHE A 424 -10.11 -16.77 -28.57
N MET A 425 -10.80 -17.35 -29.57
CA MET A 425 -12.25 -17.24 -29.74
C MET A 425 -13.03 -18.10 -28.74
N GLU A 426 -12.40 -19.10 -28.12
CA GLU A 426 -13.03 -19.93 -27.10
C GLU A 426 -13.15 -19.16 -25.77
N ILE A 427 -14.30 -19.31 -25.11
CA ILE A 427 -14.52 -18.69 -23.80
C ILE A 427 -13.83 -19.56 -22.73
N PRO A 428 -12.86 -19.01 -21.99
CA PRO A 428 -12.14 -19.77 -20.98
C PRO A 428 -13.10 -20.18 -19.84
N PRO A 429 -12.87 -21.36 -19.19
CA PRO A 429 -13.64 -21.78 -18.03
C PRO A 429 -13.52 -20.76 -16.89
N VAL A 430 -14.52 -20.72 -16.01
CA VAL A 430 -14.66 -19.68 -14.96
C VAL A 430 -13.42 -19.58 -14.08
N GLU A 431 -12.77 -20.72 -13.78
CA GLU A 431 -11.57 -20.80 -12.94
C GLU A 431 -10.34 -20.14 -13.57
N LYS A 432 -10.35 -19.94 -14.88
CA LYS A 432 -9.26 -19.28 -15.63
C LYS A 432 -9.54 -17.80 -15.93
N ARG A 433 -10.74 -17.30 -15.58
CA ARG A 433 -11.09 -15.89 -15.79
C ARG A 433 -10.44 -15.04 -14.72
N VAL A 434 -9.60 -14.13 -15.14
CA VAL A 434 -8.98 -13.16 -14.23
C VAL A 434 -9.93 -11.99 -14.08
N LYS A 435 -10.38 -11.73 -12.85
CA LYS A 435 -11.06 -10.49 -12.50
C LYS A 435 -10.06 -9.53 -11.86
N HIS A 436 -10.11 -8.29 -12.22
CA HIS A 436 -9.29 -7.22 -11.65
C HIS A 436 -10.06 -6.44 -10.57
N ASP A 437 -10.67 -7.15 -9.60
CA ASP A 437 -11.52 -6.60 -8.51
C ASP A 437 -10.74 -5.74 -7.49
N ASP A 438 -9.54 -5.27 -7.83
CA ASP A 438 -8.59 -4.71 -6.87
C ASP A 438 -8.65 -3.18 -6.76
N PHE A 439 -9.67 -2.54 -7.34
CA PHE A 439 -9.83 -1.10 -7.28
C PHE A 439 -11.25 -0.66 -6.88
N VAL A 440 -11.35 0.56 -6.42
CA VAL A 440 -12.61 1.25 -6.14
C VAL A 440 -12.57 2.62 -6.81
N ALA A 441 -13.65 3.00 -7.48
CA ALA A 441 -13.74 4.28 -8.16
C ALA A 441 -14.84 5.17 -7.55
N PHE A 442 -14.60 6.47 -7.59
CA PHE A 442 -15.47 7.48 -7.02
C PHE A 442 -15.66 8.63 -8.01
N ILE A 443 -16.83 9.26 -8.01
CA ILE A 443 -17.11 10.50 -8.75
C ILE A 443 -17.38 11.63 -7.78
N LYS A 444 -16.87 12.80 -8.10
CA LYS A 444 -17.11 14.02 -7.33
C LYS A 444 -18.59 14.41 -7.44
N GLU A 445 -19.26 14.56 -6.31
CA GLU A 445 -20.61 15.10 -6.26
C GLU A 445 -20.54 16.62 -6.51
N VAL A 446 -21.35 17.09 -7.49
CA VAL A 446 -21.45 18.50 -7.89
C VAL A 446 -22.38 19.25 -6.94
#